data_4b2b6a3de3a36afc0ccda73ef743f9ad
#
_entry.id   4b2b6a3de3a36afc0ccda73ef743f9ad
#
_cell.length_a   1.000
_cell.length_b   1.000
_cell.length_c   1.000
_cell.angle_alpha   90.00
_cell.angle_beta   90.00
_cell.angle_gamma   90.00
#
_symmetry.space_group_name_H-M   'P 1'
#
loop_
_entity.id
_entity.type
_entity.pdbx_description
1 polymer ?
#
loop_
_entity_poly.entity_id
_entity_poly.type
_entity_poly.pdbx_seq_one_letter_code
_entity_poly.pdbx_strand_id
1 'polypeptide(L)'
;MARYNRIKVVDVMTKNPLVMTPAETIGQADELMTENRIRQLPVVDEGALLGIITDRDIRSFLAQSALVEPEERAKVLRTNVREIMTAEPLTLAPDDDLREAIELLIEEKIGGIPVVDQAEGLVGIVTYVDVLRCFLNRLEEEQA
;
A
#
# COMPACT_ATOMS: atom_id res chain seq x y z
N MET A 1 17.00 13.00 26.15
CA MET A 1 15.57 12.71 26.01
C MET A 1 14.91 13.36 24.80
N ALA A 2 15.48 14.42 24.27
CA ALA A 2 14.93 15.11 23.09
C ALA A 2 15.43 14.55 21.74
N ARG A 3 16.09 13.41 21.74
CA ARG A 3 16.71 12.87 20.52
C ARG A 3 15.74 12.18 19.57
N TYR A 4 14.53 11.94 20.00
CA TYR A 4 13.47 11.40 19.14
C TYR A 4 12.40 12.47 18.97
N ASN A 5 12.79 13.58 18.34
CA ASN A 5 11.77 14.46 17.80
C ASN A 5 10.80 13.59 17.04
N ARG A 6 9.52 13.77 17.32
CA ARG A 6 8.45 13.02 16.67
C ARG A 6 8.65 13.05 15.17
N ILE A 7 8.96 11.91 14.62
CA ILE A 7 9.04 11.76 13.17
C ILE A 7 7.60 11.66 12.68
N LYS A 8 7.24 12.51 11.74
CA LYS A 8 5.89 12.50 11.17
C LYS A 8 5.85 11.56 9.98
N VAL A 9 4.67 11.04 9.71
CA VAL A 9 4.40 10.18 8.57
C VAL A 9 4.87 10.84 7.27
N VAL A 10 4.62 12.14 7.09
CA VAL A 10 5.00 12.88 5.87
C VAL A 10 6.52 12.86 5.63
N ASP A 11 7.33 12.72 6.68
CA ASP A 11 8.79 12.71 6.55
C ASP A 11 9.33 11.38 6.02
N VAL A 12 8.54 10.31 6.11
CA VAL A 12 8.97 8.94 5.80
C VAL A 12 8.20 8.32 4.63
N MET A 13 6.97 8.73 4.41
CA MET A 13 6.11 8.15 3.38
C MET A 13 6.70 8.25 1.98
N THR A 14 6.31 7.32 1.13
CA THR A 14 6.54 7.44 -0.31
C THR A 14 5.49 8.40 -0.85
N LYS A 15 5.94 9.52 -1.43
CA LYS A 15 5.05 10.54 -2.00
C LYS A 15 4.62 10.15 -3.41
N ASN A 16 3.42 10.56 -3.79
CA ASN A 16 2.86 10.27 -5.11
C ASN A 16 3.02 8.80 -5.50
N PRO A 17 2.47 7.89 -4.70
CA PRO A 17 2.61 6.46 -4.99
C PRO A 17 1.90 6.11 -6.29
N LEU A 18 2.34 4.99 -6.90
CA LEU A 18 1.60 4.42 -8.00
C LEU A 18 0.21 4.03 -7.52
N VAL A 19 -0.79 4.29 -8.33
CA VAL A 19 -2.19 4.02 -7.98
C VAL A 19 -2.88 3.29 -9.12
N MET A 20 -4.05 2.73 -8.82
CA MET A 20 -4.93 2.14 -9.81
C MET A 20 -6.31 2.74 -9.70
N THR A 21 -7.04 2.67 -10.80
CA THR A 21 -8.47 2.99 -10.81
C THR A 21 -9.27 1.72 -10.55
N PRO A 22 -10.50 1.82 -10.02
CA PRO A 22 -11.28 0.61 -9.69
C PRO A 22 -11.68 -0.24 -10.91
N ALA A 23 -11.66 0.34 -12.10
CA ALA A 23 -11.99 -0.37 -13.34
C ALA A 23 -10.80 -1.12 -13.96
N GLU A 24 -9.59 -0.89 -13.47
CA GLU A 24 -8.44 -1.66 -13.92
C GLU A 24 -8.48 -3.08 -13.40
N THR A 25 -7.77 -3.99 -14.07
CA THR A 25 -7.88 -5.42 -13.81
C THR A 25 -6.84 -5.94 -12.85
N ILE A 26 -7.11 -7.12 -12.32
CA ILE A 26 -6.16 -7.84 -11.46
C ILE A 26 -4.86 -8.12 -12.21
N GLY A 27 -4.96 -8.47 -13.51
CA GLY A 27 -3.77 -8.68 -14.34
C GLY A 27 -2.90 -7.44 -14.44
N GLN A 28 -3.52 -6.27 -14.60
CA GLN A 28 -2.81 -5.00 -14.64
C GLN A 28 -2.16 -4.68 -13.29
N ALA A 29 -2.84 -4.98 -12.19
CA ALA A 29 -2.30 -4.81 -10.85
C ALA A 29 -1.06 -5.68 -10.64
N ASP A 30 -1.13 -6.95 -11.03
CA ASP A 30 -0.03 -7.89 -10.91
C ASP A 30 1.19 -7.43 -11.71
N GLU A 31 0.98 -7.00 -12.95
CA GLU A 31 2.06 -6.44 -13.78
C GLU A 31 2.71 -5.22 -13.13
N LEU A 32 1.90 -4.29 -12.66
CA LEU A 32 2.39 -3.05 -12.07
C LEU A 32 3.20 -3.31 -10.81
N MET A 33 2.73 -4.21 -9.96
CA MET A 33 3.46 -4.61 -8.75
C MET A 33 4.78 -5.30 -9.08
N THR A 34 4.77 -6.20 -10.05
CA THR A 34 5.95 -6.96 -10.46
C THR A 34 7.00 -6.05 -11.08
N GLU A 35 6.61 -5.19 -12.00
CA GLU A 35 7.52 -4.27 -12.71
C GLU A 35 8.17 -3.27 -11.75
N ASN A 36 7.43 -2.80 -10.75
CA ASN A 36 7.90 -1.78 -9.82
C ASN A 36 8.38 -2.32 -8.48
N ARG A 37 8.36 -3.64 -8.30
CA ARG A 37 8.78 -4.31 -7.07
C ARG A 37 8.05 -3.78 -5.84
N ILE A 38 6.76 -3.56 -5.98
CA ILE A 38 5.89 -3.10 -4.90
C ILE A 38 4.83 -4.16 -4.61
N ARG A 39 4.25 -4.12 -3.44
CA ARG A 39 3.30 -5.13 -2.97
C ARG A 39 1.94 -4.58 -2.64
N GLN A 40 1.78 -3.27 -2.70
CA GLN A 40 0.52 -2.60 -2.42
C GLN A 40 0.27 -1.53 -3.47
N LEU A 41 -1.00 -1.38 -3.85
CA LEU A 41 -1.43 -0.30 -4.75
C LEU A 41 -2.70 0.31 -4.19
N PRO A 42 -2.69 1.59 -3.87
CA PRO A 42 -3.93 2.29 -3.55
C PRO A 42 -4.83 2.33 -4.79
N VAL A 43 -6.11 2.19 -4.57
CA VAL A 43 -7.14 2.29 -5.61
C VAL A 43 -7.86 3.61 -5.42
N VAL A 44 -7.79 4.48 -6.41
CA VAL A 44 -8.34 5.84 -6.34
C VAL A 44 -9.29 6.11 -7.50
N ASP A 45 -10.25 6.97 -7.24
CA ASP A 45 -11.17 7.46 -8.26
C ASP A 45 -11.32 8.97 -8.05
N GLU A 46 -10.98 9.74 -9.10
CA GLU A 46 -11.02 11.20 -9.06
C GLU A 46 -10.26 11.79 -7.86
N GLY A 47 -9.11 11.20 -7.54
CA GLY A 47 -8.26 11.65 -6.42
C GLY A 47 -8.65 11.11 -5.06
N ALA A 48 -9.84 10.53 -4.92
CA ALA A 48 -10.33 9.99 -3.65
C ALA A 48 -9.89 8.52 -3.49
N LEU A 49 -9.40 8.19 -2.31
CA LEU A 49 -9.01 6.81 -1.99
C LEU A 49 -10.24 5.95 -1.80
N LEU A 50 -10.37 4.88 -2.58
CA LEU A 50 -11.46 3.90 -2.47
C LEU A 50 -11.04 2.64 -1.73
N GLY A 51 -9.79 2.22 -1.90
CA GLY A 51 -9.34 0.97 -1.34
C GLY A 51 -7.87 0.76 -1.52
N ILE A 52 -7.42 -0.43 -1.17
CA ILE A 52 -6.04 -0.87 -1.39
C ILE A 52 -6.07 -2.31 -1.87
N ILE A 53 -5.20 -2.63 -2.84
CA ILE A 53 -5.02 -3.99 -3.30
C ILE A 53 -3.57 -4.40 -3.05
N THR A 54 -3.37 -5.64 -2.58
CA THR A 54 -2.06 -6.18 -2.25
C THR A 54 -1.76 -7.40 -3.12
N ASP A 55 -0.48 -7.78 -3.16
CA ASP A 55 -0.05 -9.00 -3.83
C ASP A 55 -0.67 -10.24 -3.17
N ARG A 56 -0.91 -10.19 -1.86
CA ARG A 56 -1.59 -11.27 -1.14
C ARG A 56 -3.03 -11.41 -1.60
N ASP A 57 -3.74 -10.30 -1.80
CA ASP A 57 -5.11 -10.32 -2.31
C ASP A 57 -5.17 -11.01 -3.66
N ILE A 58 -4.24 -10.66 -4.54
CA ILE A 58 -4.16 -11.24 -5.88
C ILE A 58 -3.86 -12.73 -5.80
N ARG A 59 -2.87 -13.13 -5.01
CA ARG A 59 -2.49 -14.55 -4.88
C ARG A 59 -3.60 -15.37 -4.25
N SER A 60 -4.30 -14.84 -3.25
CA SER A 60 -5.44 -15.54 -2.64
C SER A 60 -6.56 -15.74 -3.63
N PHE A 61 -6.85 -14.72 -4.43
CA PHE A 61 -7.88 -14.80 -5.46
C PHE A 61 -7.53 -15.82 -6.56
N LEU A 62 -6.28 -15.78 -7.02
CA LEU A 62 -5.79 -16.72 -8.05
C LEU A 62 -5.75 -18.16 -7.52
N ALA A 63 -5.43 -18.36 -6.23
CA ALA A 63 -5.43 -19.68 -5.62
C ALA A 63 -6.82 -20.32 -5.63
N GLN A 64 -7.86 -19.51 -5.39
CA GLN A 64 -9.25 -20.00 -5.48
C GLN A 64 -9.62 -20.40 -6.90
N SER A 65 -8.94 -19.85 -7.88
CA SER A 65 -9.17 -20.10 -9.31
C SER A 65 -8.25 -21.18 -9.88
N ALA A 66 -7.35 -21.75 -9.08
CA ALA A 66 -6.34 -22.70 -9.56
C ALA A 66 -6.90 -24.03 -10.07
N LEU A 67 -8.15 -24.33 -9.72
CA LEU A 67 -8.85 -25.56 -10.13
C LEU A 67 -9.66 -25.40 -11.42
N VAL A 68 -9.64 -24.20 -12.03
CA VAL A 68 -10.42 -23.93 -13.23
C VAL A 68 -9.55 -24.02 -14.48
N GLU A 69 -10.22 -24.19 -15.62
CA GLU A 69 -9.57 -24.31 -16.91
C GLU A 69 -8.77 -23.04 -17.29
N PRO A 70 -7.73 -23.17 -18.15
CA PRO A 70 -6.90 -22.02 -18.54
C PRO A 70 -7.69 -20.84 -19.11
N GLU A 71 -8.80 -21.11 -19.81
CA GLU A 71 -9.66 -20.06 -20.36
C GLU A 71 -10.33 -19.24 -19.26
N GLU A 72 -10.72 -19.89 -18.18
CA GLU A 72 -11.31 -19.21 -17.03
C GLU A 72 -10.28 -18.43 -16.24
N ARG A 73 -9.02 -18.90 -16.22
CA ARG A 73 -7.92 -18.12 -15.62
C ARG A 73 -7.73 -16.79 -16.32
N ALA A 74 -7.82 -16.77 -17.64
CA ALA A 74 -7.74 -15.54 -18.41
C ALA A 74 -8.87 -14.58 -18.05
N LYS A 75 -10.06 -15.10 -17.77
CA LYS A 75 -11.19 -14.30 -17.32
C LYS A 75 -10.96 -13.75 -15.91
N VAL A 76 -10.36 -14.55 -15.03
CA VAL A 76 -10.05 -14.15 -13.66
C VAL A 76 -9.11 -12.94 -13.66
N LEU A 77 -8.10 -12.95 -14.52
CA LEU A 77 -7.16 -11.82 -14.64
C LEU A 77 -7.82 -10.55 -15.17
N ARG A 78 -8.98 -10.66 -15.81
CA ARG A 78 -9.78 -9.51 -16.27
C ARG A 78 -10.77 -9.00 -15.24
N THR A 79 -10.83 -9.62 -14.07
CA THR A 79 -11.64 -9.13 -12.96
C THR A 79 -11.15 -7.76 -12.53
N ASN A 80 -12.07 -6.84 -12.27
CA ASN A 80 -11.71 -5.51 -11.83
C ASN A 80 -11.18 -5.51 -10.40
N VAL A 81 -10.17 -4.70 -10.11
CA VAL A 81 -9.57 -4.62 -8.78
C VAL A 81 -10.59 -4.24 -7.70
N ARG A 82 -11.63 -3.50 -8.07
CA ARG A 82 -12.73 -3.15 -7.16
C ARG A 82 -13.32 -4.39 -6.46
N GLU A 83 -13.38 -5.51 -7.14
CA GLU A 83 -14.02 -6.71 -6.60
C GLU A 83 -13.21 -7.42 -5.52
N ILE A 84 -11.88 -7.23 -5.52
CA ILE A 84 -11.03 -7.93 -4.55
C ILE A 84 -10.26 -6.99 -3.61
N MET A 85 -10.24 -5.69 -3.88
CA MET A 85 -9.56 -4.73 -3.02
C MET A 85 -10.17 -4.70 -1.61
N THR A 86 -9.39 -4.27 -0.64
CA THR A 86 -9.93 -3.90 0.67
C THR A 86 -10.51 -2.50 0.53
N ALA A 87 -11.83 -2.38 0.65
CA ALA A 87 -12.52 -1.09 0.61
C ALA A 87 -12.34 -0.38 1.95
N GLU A 88 -12.32 0.97 1.90
CA GLU A 88 -12.19 1.79 3.10
C GLU A 88 -11.03 1.33 4.00
N PRO A 89 -9.78 1.31 3.46
CA PRO A 89 -8.65 0.82 4.23
C PRO A 89 -8.32 1.77 5.38
N LEU A 90 -7.53 1.25 6.35
CA LEU A 90 -6.93 2.11 7.36
C LEU A 90 -6.09 3.17 6.67
N THR A 91 -6.13 4.40 7.15
CA THR A 91 -5.37 5.52 6.60
C THR A 91 -4.65 6.27 7.71
N LEU A 92 -3.65 7.03 7.30
CA LEU A 92 -2.91 7.94 8.17
C LEU A 92 -3.02 9.36 7.61
N ALA A 93 -2.89 10.34 8.48
CA ALA A 93 -2.73 11.72 8.07
C ALA A 93 -1.24 12.06 7.97
N PRO A 94 -0.84 13.01 7.12
CA PRO A 94 0.58 13.40 6.99
C PRO A 94 1.23 13.82 8.30
N ASP A 95 0.47 14.45 9.20
CA ASP A 95 0.96 14.94 10.49
C ASP A 95 0.95 13.89 11.59
N ASP A 96 0.45 12.69 11.32
CA ASP A 96 0.46 11.62 12.30
C ASP A 96 1.89 11.23 12.66
N ASP A 97 2.07 10.76 13.89
CA ASP A 97 3.35 10.29 14.38
C ASP A 97 3.71 8.97 13.69
N LEU A 98 4.95 8.82 13.28
CA LEU A 98 5.43 7.58 12.68
C LEU A 98 5.20 6.38 13.60
N ARG A 99 5.21 6.60 14.91
CA ARG A 99 4.91 5.55 15.89
C ARG A 99 3.53 4.93 15.63
N GLU A 100 2.52 5.75 15.34
CA GLU A 100 1.18 5.24 15.03
C GLU A 100 1.19 4.35 13.79
N ALA A 101 1.94 4.75 12.75
CA ALA A 101 2.08 3.95 11.55
C ALA A 101 2.72 2.60 11.86
N ILE A 102 3.79 2.60 12.64
CA ILE A 102 4.50 1.37 13.03
C ILE A 102 3.59 0.45 13.83
N GLU A 103 2.88 0.99 14.81
CA GLU A 103 1.95 0.20 15.63
C GLU A 103 0.87 -0.46 14.77
N LEU A 104 0.29 0.29 13.82
CA LEU A 104 -0.72 -0.26 12.91
C LEU A 104 -0.15 -1.35 12.00
N LEU A 105 1.05 -1.15 11.45
CA LEU A 105 1.69 -2.15 10.60
C LEU A 105 1.91 -3.47 11.37
N ILE A 106 2.30 -3.37 12.64
CA ILE A 106 2.54 -4.54 13.49
C ILE A 106 1.23 -5.20 13.90
N GLU A 107 0.29 -4.43 14.44
CA GLU A 107 -0.97 -4.96 14.97
C GLU A 107 -1.87 -5.54 13.89
N GLU A 108 -2.01 -4.84 12.78
CA GLU A 108 -2.87 -5.26 11.68
C GLU A 108 -2.18 -6.22 10.71
N LYS A 109 -0.87 -6.40 10.85
CA LYS A 109 -0.05 -7.29 9.99
C LYS A 109 -0.22 -6.95 8.52
N ILE A 110 -0.21 -5.66 8.20
CA ILE A 110 -0.33 -5.15 6.84
C ILE A 110 1.01 -4.59 6.37
N GLY A 111 1.21 -4.57 5.06
CA GLY A 111 2.48 -4.14 4.48
C GLY A 111 2.59 -2.66 4.20
N GLY A 112 1.47 -1.93 4.18
CA GLY A 112 1.47 -0.50 3.89
C GLY A 112 0.15 0.15 4.25
N ILE A 113 0.20 1.45 4.51
CA ILE A 113 -0.97 2.24 4.91
C ILE A 113 -1.01 3.50 4.06
N PRO A 114 -2.12 3.74 3.33
CA PRO A 114 -2.26 4.98 2.57
C PRO A 114 -2.31 6.21 3.48
N VAL A 115 -1.74 7.31 2.99
CA VAL A 115 -1.74 8.60 3.69
C VAL A 115 -2.64 9.55 2.92
N VAL A 116 -3.63 10.11 3.60
CA VAL A 116 -4.62 10.99 2.99
C VAL A 116 -4.62 12.35 3.68
N ASP A 117 -4.92 13.39 2.92
CA ASP A 117 -5.05 14.74 3.47
C ASP A 117 -6.46 14.98 4.03
N GLN A 118 -6.72 16.21 4.48
CA GLN A 118 -8.02 16.57 5.08
C GLN A 118 -9.18 16.46 4.08
N ALA A 119 -8.90 16.58 2.80
CA ALA A 119 -9.91 16.44 1.74
C ALA A 119 -10.05 14.98 1.27
N GLU A 120 -9.47 14.03 1.99
CA GLU A 120 -9.45 12.60 1.69
C GLU A 120 -8.73 12.24 0.39
N GLY A 121 -7.89 13.16 -0.11
CA GLY A 121 -7.03 12.92 -1.27
C GLY A 121 -5.79 12.14 -0.86
N LEU A 122 -5.41 11.16 -1.69
CA LEU A 122 -4.21 10.37 -1.44
C LEU A 122 -2.96 11.23 -1.67
N VAL A 123 -2.08 11.31 -0.66
CA VAL A 123 -0.83 12.07 -0.75
C VAL A 123 0.41 11.19 -0.63
N GLY A 124 0.27 9.98 -0.15
CA GLY A 124 1.42 9.08 0.00
C GLY A 124 1.02 7.69 0.48
N ILE A 125 2.03 6.87 0.72
CA ILE A 125 1.86 5.56 1.35
C ILE A 125 3.07 5.32 2.27
N VAL A 126 2.81 4.74 3.45
CA VAL A 126 3.87 4.28 4.34
C VAL A 126 3.89 2.77 4.32
N THR A 127 5.03 2.21 3.92
CA THR A 127 5.24 0.76 3.95
C THR A 127 6.28 0.41 4.99
N TYR A 128 6.33 -0.88 5.39
CA TYR A 128 7.38 -1.33 6.30
C TYR A 128 8.78 -1.11 5.70
N VAL A 129 8.92 -1.11 4.37
CA VAL A 129 10.18 -0.80 3.71
C VAL A 129 10.59 0.65 3.96
N ASP A 130 9.64 1.58 3.90
CA ASP A 130 9.89 2.99 4.22
C ASP A 130 10.38 3.15 5.66
N VAL A 131 9.74 2.43 6.59
CA VAL A 131 10.12 2.47 8.00
C VAL A 131 11.52 1.89 8.20
N LEU A 132 11.80 0.73 7.60
CA LEU A 132 13.12 0.10 7.70
C LEU A 132 14.21 0.99 7.10
N ARG A 133 13.94 1.64 5.99
CA ARG A 133 14.89 2.58 5.36
C ARG A 133 15.17 3.77 6.29
N CYS A 134 14.15 4.29 6.93
CA CYS A 134 14.30 5.36 7.91
C CYS A 134 15.24 4.96 9.04
N PHE A 135 15.05 3.77 9.60
CA PHE A 135 15.89 3.26 10.67
C PHE A 135 17.31 2.95 10.19
N LEU A 136 17.45 2.39 8.99
CA LEU A 136 18.77 2.13 8.41
C LEU A 136 19.57 3.43 8.29
N ASN A 137 18.95 4.47 7.78
CA ASN A 137 19.61 5.79 7.65
C ASN A 137 20.07 6.31 9.00
N ARG A 138 19.26 6.15 10.03
CA ARG A 138 19.62 6.58 11.40
C ARG A 138 20.77 5.78 11.97
N LEU A 139 20.79 4.47 11.75
CA LEU A 139 21.89 3.62 12.21
C LEU A 139 23.21 4.01 11.51
N GLU A 140 23.16 4.38 10.26
CA GLU A 140 24.32 4.84 9.51
C GLU A 140 24.81 6.19 10.04
N GLU A 141 23.91 7.10 10.36
CA GLU A 141 24.25 8.40 10.97
C GLU A 141 24.93 8.25 12.33
N GLU A 142 24.49 7.30 13.15
CA GLU A 142 25.08 7.05 14.47
C GLU A 142 26.47 6.43 14.39
N GLN A 143 26.82 5.79 13.26
CA GLN A 143 28.14 5.17 13.05
C GLN A 143 29.14 6.12 12.40
N ALA A 144 28.69 7.26 11.95
CA ALA A 144 29.57 8.24 11.28
C ALA A 144 30.35 9.09 12.28
#